data_94124e52c7658bc434591e8e7e663d93
#
_entry.id   94124e52c7658bc434591e8e7e663d93
#
_cell.length_a   1.000
_cell.length_b   1.000
_cell.length_c   1.000
_cell.angle_alpha   90.00
_cell.angle_beta   90.00
_cell.angle_gamma   90.00
#
_symmetry.space_group_name_H-M   'P 1'
#
loop_
_entity.id
_entity.type
_entity.pdbx_description
1 polymer ?
#
loop_
_entity_poly.entity_id
_entity_poly.type
_entity_poly.pdbx_seq_one_letter_code
_entity_poly.pdbx_strand_id
1 'polypeptide(L)'
;MAQFWGWKAHVTGPVLVYLAAVAVMLWLLNQTKRSFWLCSLLALPGTFCHEVCHWVVGKLMNGQPVHFTVLPHREGRGFVLGSVAFRNLRWYNAFFVGMAPLALLPLAYGLLLWRVGGRPALGWSEAAMVFLLANLVFAALPSWQDVRIAARSPVGWLLLAGGLAWGWMRMTAPAEQQKANETRPLGQNGKRPAR
;
A
#
# COMPACT_ATOMS: atom_id res chain seq x y z
N MET A 1 1.08 -30.80 7.98
CA MET A 1 -0.06 -30.03 7.45
C MET A 1 -1.02 -29.54 8.51
N ALA A 2 -1.36 -30.26 9.55
CA ALA A 2 -2.30 -29.83 10.62
C ALA A 2 -1.89 -28.57 11.40
N GLN A 3 -0.59 -28.35 11.66
CA GLN A 3 -0.09 -27.16 12.36
C GLN A 3 -0.29 -25.85 11.56
N PHE A 4 -0.27 -25.91 10.22
CA PHE A 4 -0.47 -24.74 9.35
C PHE A 4 -1.93 -24.25 9.36
N TRP A 5 -2.90 -25.16 9.53
CA TRP A 5 -4.32 -24.80 9.63
C TRP A 5 -4.70 -24.25 10.99
N GLY A 6 -4.11 -24.75 12.06
CA GLY A 6 -4.33 -24.22 13.43
C GLY A 6 -3.86 -22.77 13.57
N TRP A 7 -2.71 -22.41 12.96
CA TRP A 7 -2.20 -21.04 12.98
C TRP A 7 -3.13 -20.06 12.26
N LYS A 8 -3.69 -20.46 11.11
CA LYS A 8 -4.65 -19.62 10.36
C LYS A 8 -5.91 -19.29 11.17
N ALA A 9 -6.48 -20.27 11.88
CA ALA A 9 -7.70 -20.08 12.65
C ALA A 9 -7.50 -19.14 13.86
N HIS A 10 -6.33 -19.17 14.52
CA HIS A 10 -6.03 -18.31 15.65
C HIS A 10 -5.72 -16.86 15.25
N VAL A 11 -5.28 -16.61 14.02
CA VAL A 11 -4.90 -15.28 13.53
C VAL A 11 -6.09 -14.54 12.91
N THR A 12 -7.06 -15.26 12.33
CA THR A 12 -8.17 -14.63 11.60
C THR A 12 -9.09 -13.79 12.48
N GLY A 13 -9.47 -14.27 13.66
CA GLY A 13 -10.33 -13.53 14.59
C GLY A 13 -9.72 -12.19 15.03
N PRO A 14 -8.52 -12.17 15.63
CA PRO A 14 -7.84 -10.93 16.00
C PRO A 14 -7.60 -9.98 14.84
N VAL A 15 -7.24 -10.48 13.65
CA VAL A 15 -7.05 -9.64 12.45
C VAL A 15 -8.34 -8.93 12.08
N LEU A 16 -9.49 -9.61 12.08
CA LEU A 16 -10.78 -8.98 11.77
C LEU A 16 -11.15 -7.88 12.77
N VAL A 17 -10.89 -8.10 14.06
CA VAL A 17 -11.12 -7.10 15.11
C VAL A 17 -10.24 -5.86 14.86
N TYR A 18 -8.95 -6.06 14.54
CA TYR A 18 -8.05 -4.96 14.21
C TYR A 18 -8.50 -4.21 12.95
N LEU A 19 -8.88 -4.93 11.90
CA LEU A 19 -9.36 -4.30 10.67
C LEU A 19 -10.62 -3.47 10.91
N ALA A 20 -11.56 -3.97 11.71
CA ALA A 20 -12.76 -3.22 12.09
C ALA A 20 -12.40 -1.97 12.91
N ALA A 21 -11.51 -2.09 13.91
CA ALA A 21 -11.06 -0.96 14.71
C ALA A 21 -10.30 0.09 13.89
N VAL A 22 -9.44 -0.34 12.97
CA VAL A 22 -8.73 0.54 12.03
C VAL A 22 -9.71 1.23 11.09
N ALA A 23 -10.74 0.52 10.59
CA ALA A 23 -11.77 1.14 9.73
C ALA A 23 -12.56 2.22 10.47
N VAL A 24 -12.95 2.00 11.72
CA VAL A 24 -13.59 3.00 12.57
C VAL A 24 -12.66 4.19 12.80
N MET A 25 -11.39 3.96 13.10
CA MET A 25 -10.41 5.04 13.30
C MET A 25 -10.17 5.84 12.01
N LEU A 26 -10.11 5.19 10.85
CA LEU A 26 -10.02 5.85 9.55
C LEU A 26 -11.24 6.74 9.29
N TRP A 27 -12.43 6.25 9.62
CA TRP A 27 -13.65 7.05 9.52
C TRP A 27 -13.59 8.28 10.44
N LEU A 28 -13.15 8.11 11.69
CA LEU A 28 -12.95 9.22 12.63
C LEU A 28 -11.92 10.22 12.09
N LEU A 29 -10.76 9.77 11.63
CA LEU A 29 -9.74 10.63 11.02
C LEU A 29 -10.30 11.39 9.80
N ASN A 30 -11.13 10.76 8.99
CA ASN A 30 -11.76 11.43 7.85
C ASN A 30 -12.74 12.54 8.28
N GLN A 31 -13.43 12.39 9.43
CA GLN A 31 -14.31 13.44 9.95
C GLN A 31 -13.49 14.66 10.42
N THR A 32 -12.24 14.47 10.87
CA THR A 32 -11.39 15.59 11.33
C THR A 32 -10.99 16.54 10.20
N LYS A 33 -11.11 16.13 8.93
CA LYS A 33 -10.83 16.99 7.75
C LYS A 33 -11.67 18.27 7.73
N ARG A 34 -12.75 18.33 8.49
CA ARG A 34 -13.57 19.53 8.65
C ARG A 34 -12.89 20.61 9.50
N SER A 35 -11.93 20.24 10.36
CA SER A 35 -11.17 21.13 11.22
C SER A 35 -9.69 21.05 10.87
N PHE A 36 -9.12 22.18 10.43
CA PHE A 36 -7.70 22.26 10.06
C PHE A 36 -6.77 21.80 11.20
N TRP A 37 -6.97 22.35 12.41
CA TRP A 37 -6.11 22.05 13.56
C TRP A 37 -6.23 20.61 14.03
N LEU A 38 -7.46 20.10 14.10
CA LEU A 38 -7.71 18.74 14.57
C LEU A 38 -7.14 17.69 13.58
N CYS A 39 -7.36 17.92 12.29
CA CYS A 39 -6.80 17.06 11.25
C CYS A 39 -5.27 17.08 11.27
N SER A 40 -4.67 18.27 11.36
CA SER A 40 -3.22 18.44 11.39
C SER A 40 -2.58 17.73 12.58
N LEU A 41 -3.19 17.83 13.77
CA LEU A 41 -2.66 17.19 14.97
C LEU A 41 -2.80 15.67 14.92
N LEU A 42 -3.99 15.17 14.57
CA LEU A 42 -4.26 13.73 14.60
C LEU A 42 -3.64 12.97 13.43
N ALA A 43 -3.49 13.61 12.27
CA ALA A 43 -2.83 13.01 11.12
C ALA A 43 -1.30 13.20 11.11
N LEU A 44 -0.74 13.94 12.08
CA LEU A 44 0.69 14.26 12.13
C LEU A 44 1.61 13.02 12.02
N PRO A 45 1.38 11.92 12.76
CA PRO A 45 2.24 10.73 12.63
C PRO A 45 2.22 10.13 11.23
N GLY A 46 1.04 10.06 10.62
CA GLY A 46 0.88 9.59 9.26
C GLY A 46 1.54 10.52 8.25
N THR A 47 1.32 11.83 8.36
CA THR A 47 1.94 12.84 7.51
C THR A 47 3.47 12.78 7.60
N PHE A 48 4.02 12.66 8.80
CA PHE A 48 5.46 12.50 8.95
C PHE A 48 5.99 11.29 8.19
N CYS A 49 5.36 10.12 8.36
CA CYS A 49 5.74 8.91 7.63
C CYS A 49 5.60 9.07 6.11
N HIS A 50 4.57 9.76 5.64
CA HIS A 50 4.33 10.07 4.23
C HIS A 50 5.49 10.87 3.63
N GLU A 51 5.84 11.99 4.27
CA GLU A 51 6.93 12.85 3.80
C GLU A 51 8.29 12.17 3.89
N VAL A 52 8.50 11.32 4.92
CA VAL A 52 9.71 10.50 5.04
C VAL A 52 9.82 9.51 3.89
N CYS A 53 8.73 8.89 3.44
CA CYS A 53 8.73 8.02 2.26
C CYS A 53 9.20 8.79 1.01
N HIS A 54 8.65 9.97 0.76
CA HIS A 54 9.09 10.82 -0.34
C HIS A 54 10.57 11.18 -0.24
N TRP A 55 11.01 11.58 0.95
CA TRP A 55 12.40 11.97 1.20
C TRP A 55 13.38 10.82 0.98
N VAL A 56 13.08 9.63 1.54
CA VAL A 56 13.93 8.43 1.43
C VAL A 56 14.01 7.97 -0.03
N VAL A 57 12.87 7.77 -0.68
CA VAL A 57 12.83 7.33 -2.09
C VAL A 57 13.46 8.37 -2.99
N GLY A 58 13.20 9.65 -2.75
CA GLY A 58 13.82 10.74 -3.49
C GLY A 58 15.34 10.75 -3.37
N LYS A 59 15.88 10.48 -2.18
CA LYS A 59 17.32 10.36 -1.96
C LYS A 59 17.91 9.15 -2.68
N LEU A 60 17.27 7.99 -2.56
CA LEU A 60 17.72 6.75 -3.20
C LEU A 60 17.68 6.85 -4.74
N MET A 61 16.70 7.54 -5.30
CA MET A 61 16.50 7.73 -6.74
C MET A 61 17.17 8.99 -7.30
N ASN A 62 18.13 9.57 -6.57
CA ASN A 62 18.83 10.80 -6.97
C ASN A 62 17.90 11.99 -7.25
N GLY A 63 16.77 12.07 -6.57
CA GLY A 63 15.83 13.20 -6.64
C GLY A 63 16.31 14.47 -5.94
N GLN A 64 17.35 14.36 -5.11
CA GLN A 64 17.97 15.45 -4.36
C GLN A 64 16.94 16.26 -3.55
N PRO A 65 16.39 15.70 -2.46
CA PRO A 65 15.48 16.45 -1.59
C PRO A 65 16.21 17.64 -0.96
N VAL A 66 15.63 18.84 -1.08
CA VAL A 66 16.22 20.10 -0.63
C VAL A 66 15.45 20.75 0.52
N HIS A 67 14.19 20.42 0.66
CA HIS A 67 13.33 20.95 1.71
C HIS A 67 12.40 19.85 2.21
N PHE A 68 12.22 19.81 3.54
CA PHE A 68 11.32 18.87 4.21
C PHE A 68 10.53 19.64 5.28
N THR A 69 9.22 19.57 5.23
CA THR A 69 8.36 20.16 6.25
C THR A 69 7.15 19.26 6.52
N VAL A 70 6.76 19.21 7.79
CA VAL A 70 5.50 18.61 8.26
C VAL A 70 4.61 19.65 8.92
N LEU A 71 4.94 20.95 8.72
CA LEU A 71 4.14 22.05 9.24
C LEU A 71 2.94 22.28 8.32
N PRO A 72 1.71 22.14 8.83
CA PRO A 72 0.53 22.34 8.02
C PRO A 72 0.38 23.81 7.66
N HIS A 73 0.04 24.08 6.41
CA HIS A 73 -0.26 25.42 5.92
C HIS A 73 -1.47 25.40 4.98
N ARG A 74 -2.11 26.55 4.81
CA ARG A 74 -3.24 26.70 3.89
C ARG A 74 -2.73 27.01 2.50
N GLU A 75 -3.26 26.29 1.50
CA GLU A 75 -2.99 26.56 0.09
C GLU A 75 -4.31 26.64 -0.67
N GLY A 76 -4.66 27.85 -1.10
CA GLY A 76 -5.94 28.13 -1.77
C GLY A 76 -7.14 27.77 -0.86
N ARG A 77 -8.04 26.91 -1.37
CA ARG A 77 -9.22 26.43 -0.63
C ARG A 77 -8.94 25.16 0.20
N GLY A 78 -7.74 24.59 0.10
CA GLY A 78 -7.31 23.40 0.83
C GLY A 78 -6.24 23.68 1.87
N PHE A 79 -5.67 22.63 2.38
CA PHE A 79 -4.50 22.71 3.26
C PHE A 79 -3.54 21.56 2.91
N VAL A 80 -2.25 21.84 3.10
CA VAL A 80 -1.15 20.92 2.92
C VAL A 80 -0.63 20.57 4.30
N LEU A 81 -0.56 19.28 4.63
CA LEU A 81 -0.12 18.80 5.95
C LEU A 81 1.41 18.70 6.04
N GLY A 82 2.06 18.45 4.90
CA GLY A 82 3.51 18.36 4.79
C GLY A 82 3.95 18.50 3.34
N SER A 83 5.23 18.67 3.10
CA SER A 83 5.79 18.67 1.74
C SER A 83 7.28 18.39 1.72
N VAL A 84 7.74 17.73 0.63
CA VAL A 84 9.15 17.58 0.30
C VAL A 84 9.41 18.19 -1.06
N ALA A 85 10.38 19.12 -1.13
CA ALA A 85 10.80 19.70 -2.40
C ALA A 85 12.06 18.98 -2.93
N PHE A 86 12.12 18.81 -4.25
CA PHE A 86 13.20 18.12 -4.93
C PHE A 86 13.83 19.01 -5.97
N ARG A 87 15.18 18.95 -6.09
CA ARG A 87 15.93 19.67 -7.12
C ARG A 87 16.01 18.90 -8.43
N ASN A 88 15.98 17.57 -8.40
CA ASN A 88 16.25 16.70 -9.54
C ASN A 88 15.12 15.68 -9.78
N LEU A 89 13.88 16.15 -9.97
CA LEU A 89 12.79 15.29 -10.44
C LEU A 89 12.86 15.14 -11.94
N ARG A 90 13.08 13.90 -12.40
CA ARG A 90 13.19 13.54 -13.82
C ARG A 90 12.21 12.44 -14.19
N TRP A 91 12.08 12.18 -15.48
CA TRP A 91 11.17 11.15 -16.02
C TRP A 91 11.37 9.75 -15.43
N TYR A 92 12.58 9.37 -15.03
CA TYR A 92 12.91 8.05 -14.50
C TYR A 92 12.61 7.91 -13.00
N ASN A 93 12.65 8.97 -12.19
CA ASN A 93 12.47 8.92 -10.74
C ASN A 93 11.12 9.46 -10.27
N ALA A 94 10.45 10.28 -11.06
CA ALA A 94 9.22 10.96 -10.66
C ALA A 94 8.09 9.99 -10.28
N PHE A 95 7.98 8.83 -10.96
CA PHE A 95 7.00 7.81 -10.61
C PHE A 95 7.25 7.23 -9.21
N PHE A 96 8.48 6.82 -8.94
CA PHE A 96 8.84 6.19 -7.67
C PHE A 96 8.73 7.18 -6.51
N VAL A 97 9.15 8.42 -6.73
CA VAL A 97 9.02 9.48 -5.72
C VAL A 97 7.54 9.78 -5.47
N GLY A 98 6.72 9.99 -6.51
CA GLY A 98 5.30 10.30 -6.33
C GLY A 98 4.50 9.15 -5.70
N MET A 99 4.86 7.88 -5.98
CA MET A 99 4.18 6.71 -5.41
C MET A 99 4.82 6.20 -4.10
N ALA A 100 5.86 6.86 -3.60
CA ALA A 100 6.60 6.43 -2.41
C ALA A 100 5.71 6.18 -1.18
N PRO A 101 4.69 6.96 -0.85
CA PRO A 101 3.83 6.73 0.32
C PRO A 101 3.06 5.41 0.29
N LEU A 102 2.85 4.80 -0.89
CA LEU A 102 2.23 3.47 -0.97
C LEU A 102 3.01 2.40 -0.22
N ALA A 103 4.32 2.60 0.05
CA ALA A 103 5.13 1.72 0.88
C ALA A 103 4.62 1.63 2.34
N LEU A 104 3.82 2.58 2.80
CA LEU A 104 3.19 2.53 4.12
C LEU A 104 2.14 1.41 4.22
N LEU A 105 1.52 0.95 3.12
CA LEU A 105 0.56 -0.15 3.14
C LEU A 105 1.21 -1.49 3.54
N PRO A 106 2.28 -1.97 2.86
CA PRO A 106 2.96 -3.19 3.30
C PRO A 106 3.60 -3.03 4.69
N LEU A 107 4.05 -1.82 5.06
CA LEU A 107 4.53 -1.54 6.41
C LEU A 107 3.41 -1.71 7.45
N ALA A 108 2.24 -1.11 7.22
CA ALA A 108 1.08 -1.24 8.11
C ALA A 108 0.63 -2.71 8.21
N TYR A 109 0.61 -3.44 7.10
CA TYR A 109 0.29 -4.85 7.07
C TYR A 109 1.28 -5.70 7.88
N GLY A 110 2.59 -5.45 7.71
CA GLY A 110 3.64 -6.13 8.48
C GLY A 110 3.52 -5.86 9.99
N LEU A 111 3.25 -4.61 10.39
CA LEU A 111 3.02 -4.23 11.79
C LEU A 111 1.77 -4.92 12.37
N LEU A 112 0.69 -5.00 11.59
CA LEU A 112 -0.53 -5.72 11.98
C LEU A 112 -0.23 -7.20 12.25
N LEU A 113 0.44 -7.89 11.33
CA LEU A 113 0.78 -9.30 11.48
C LEU A 113 1.71 -9.53 12.68
N TRP A 114 2.73 -8.68 12.85
CA TRP A 114 3.62 -8.74 13.99
C TRP A 114 2.86 -8.59 15.31
N ARG A 115 1.94 -7.62 15.38
CA ARG A 115 1.17 -7.36 16.61
C ARG A 115 0.22 -8.50 16.93
N VAL A 116 -0.52 -9.01 15.95
CA VAL A 116 -1.46 -10.12 16.14
C VAL A 116 -0.75 -11.40 16.54
N GLY A 117 0.46 -11.66 16.01
CA GLY A 117 1.29 -12.80 16.40
C GLY A 117 1.74 -12.78 17.88
N GLY A 118 1.81 -11.58 18.49
CA GLY A 118 2.25 -11.36 19.88
C GLY A 118 1.17 -11.50 20.95
N ARG A 119 -0.01 -12.06 20.64
CA ARG A 119 -1.16 -12.21 21.56
C ARG A 119 -1.61 -10.86 22.15
N PRO A 120 -2.36 -10.07 21.40
CA PRO A 120 -2.84 -8.77 21.86
C PRO A 120 -3.72 -8.91 23.12
N ALA A 121 -3.47 -8.04 24.09
CA ALA A 121 -4.27 -7.92 25.29
C ALA A 121 -4.93 -6.54 25.31
N LEU A 122 -6.20 -6.46 25.67
CA LEU A 122 -6.93 -5.18 25.74
C LEU A 122 -6.19 -4.19 26.65
N GLY A 123 -5.79 -3.03 26.07
CA GLY A 123 -5.05 -2.01 26.79
C GLY A 123 -4.71 -0.79 25.93
N TRP A 124 -4.07 0.20 26.53
CA TRP A 124 -3.67 1.43 25.83
C TRP A 124 -2.72 1.18 24.66
N SER A 125 -1.90 0.13 24.73
CA SER A 125 -1.01 -0.27 23.64
C SER A 125 -1.77 -0.68 22.38
N GLU A 126 -2.96 -1.29 22.54
CA GLU A 126 -3.79 -1.67 21.40
C GLU A 126 -4.45 -0.45 20.75
N ALA A 127 -4.94 0.49 21.58
CA ALA A 127 -5.48 1.74 21.07
C ALA A 127 -4.41 2.55 20.31
N ALA A 128 -3.19 2.62 20.85
CA ALA A 128 -2.07 3.26 20.18
C ALA A 128 -1.69 2.56 18.86
N MET A 129 -1.70 1.22 18.83
CA MET A 129 -1.41 0.45 17.62
C MET A 129 -2.49 0.67 16.54
N VAL A 130 -3.78 0.63 16.92
CA VAL A 130 -4.89 0.91 16.00
C VAL A 130 -4.78 2.33 15.44
N PHE A 131 -4.47 3.31 16.29
CA PHE A 131 -4.25 4.71 15.89
C PHE A 131 -3.07 4.83 14.90
N LEU A 132 -1.95 4.15 15.18
CA LEU A 132 -0.77 4.15 14.30
C LEU A 132 -1.10 3.49 12.96
N LEU A 133 -1.71 2.30 12.97
CA LEU A 133 -2.10 1.60 11.74
C LEU A 133 -3.05 2.43 10.88
N ALA A 134 -4.07 3.06 11.51
CA ALA A 134 -4.99 3.94 10.80
C ALA A 134 -4.27 5.15 10.20
N ASN A 135 -3.31 5.75 10.92
CA ASN A 135 -2.51 6.85 10.40
C ASN A 135 -1.65 6.43 9.20
N LEU A 136 -0.99 5.26 9.27
CA LEU A 136 -0.19 4.76 8.15
C LEU A 136 -1.06 4.51 6.91
N VAL A 137 -2.23 3.88 7.08
CA VAL A 137 -3.16 3.63 5.96
C VAL A 137 -3.74 4.93 5.42
N PHE A 138 -4.11 5.88 6.30
CA PHE A 138 -4.64 7.19 5.90
C PHE A 138 -3.62 7.99 5.09
N ALA A 139 -2.36 7.95 5.51
CA ALA A 139 -1.25 8.65 4.87
C ALA A 139 -0.66 7.90 3.67
N ALA A 140 -0.96 6.61 3.48
CA ALA A 140 -0.45 5.83 2.36
C ALA A 140 -0.99 6.30 1.00
N LEU A 141 -2.14 6.98 0.98
CA LEU A 141 -2.74 7.47 -0.25
C LEU A 141 -1.94 8.66 -0.79
N PRO A 142 -1.41 8.56 -2.02
CA PRO A 142 -0.72 9.68 -2.64
C PRO A 142 -1.65 10.88 -2.79
N SER A 143 -1.11 12.07 -2.52
CA SER A 143 -1.82 13.34 -2.76
C SER A 143 -2.03 13.56 -4.27
N TRP A 144 -2.94 14.48 -4.62
CA TRP A 144 -3.12 14.85 -6.02
C TRP A 144 -1.83 15.36 -6.68
N GLN A 145 -0.99 16.05 -5.90
CA GLN A 145 0.32 16.51 -6.36
C GLN A 145 1.25 15.34 -6.65
N ASP A 146 1.30 14.32 -5.81
CA ASP A 146 2.11 13.12 -5.99
C ASP A 146 1.71 12.35 -7.24
N VAL A 147 0.39 12.17 -7.43
CA VAL A 147 -0.16 11.54 -8.65
C VAL A 147 0.23 12.33 -9.88
N ARG A 148 0.16 13.67 -9.84
CA ARG A 148 0.56 14.53 -10.97
C ARG A 148 2.06 14.42 -11.27
N ILE A 149 2.90 14.31 -10.25
CA ILE A 149 4.34 14.08 -10.39
C ILE A 149 4.59 12.70 -11.02
N ALA A 150 3.98 11.65 -10.49
CA ALA A 150 4.11 10.29 -10.97
C ALA A 150 3.64 10.14 -12.44
N ALA A 151 2.53 10.78 -12.79
CA ALA A 151 1.95 10.74 -14.14
C ALA A 151 2.84 11.35 -15.22
N ARG A 152 3.80 12.21 -14.86
CA ARG A 152 4.79 12.77 -15.81
C ARG A 152 5.88 11.77 -16.20
N SER A 153 5.95 10.62 -15.53
CA SER A 153 6.97 9.61 -15.78
C SER A 153 6.45 8.52 -16.73
N PRO A 154 7.07 8.34 -17.90
CA PRO A 154 6.74 7.23 -18.80
C PRO A 154 7.01 5.86 -18.16
N VAL A 155 7.94 5.76 -17.22
CA VAL A 155 8.22 4.54 -16.47
C VAL A 155 6.98 4.04 -15.75
N GLY A 156 6.21 4.93 -15.12
CA GLY A 156 4.97 4.57 -14.44
C GLY A 156 3.93 3.96 -15.39
N TRP A 157 3.76 4.55 -16.56
CA TRP A 157 2.85 4.05 -17.59
C TRP A 157 3.27 2.68 -18.13
N LEU A 158 4.58 2.48 -18.36
CA LEU A 158 5.12 1.18 -18.79
C LEU A 158 4.93 0.09 -17.73
N LEU A 159 5.15 0.40 -16.45
CA LEU A 159 4.91 -0.53 -15.34
C LEU A 159 3.42 -0.89 -15.21
N LEU A 160 2.53 0.09 -15.34
CA LEU A 160 1.09 -0.15 -15.32
C LEU A 160 0.64 -1.01 -16.49
N ALA A 161 1.06 -0.68 -17.71
CA ALA A 161 0.75 -1.45 -18.91
C ALA A 161 1.27 -2.89 -18.82
N GLY A 162 2.53 -3.06 -18.39
CA GLY A 162 3.13 -4.37 -18.18
C GLY A 162 2.43 -5.20 -17.11
N GLY A 163 2.07 -4.57 -15.99
CA GLY A 163 1.32 -5.21 -14.92
C GLY A 163 -0.08 -5.65 -15.34
N LEU A 164 -0.79 -4.81 -16.09
CA LEU A 164 -2.10 -5.14 -16.65
C LEU A 164 -2.02 -6.29 -17.67
N ALA A 165 -1.05 -6.23 -18.58
CA ALA A 165 -0.82 -7.27 -19.56
C ALA A 165 -0.47 -8.62 -18.90
N TRP A 166 0.40 -8.59 -17.90
CA TRP A 166 0.76 -9.77 -17.13
C TRP A 166 -0.44 -10.35 -16.36
N GLY A 167 -1.23 -9.51 -15.71
CA GLY A 167 -2.45 -9.91 -15.02
C GLY A 167 -3.47 -10.55 -15.97
N TRP A 168 -3.66 -9.94 -17.15
CA TRP A 168 -4.52 -10.46 -18.19
C TRP A 168 -4.06 -11.85 -18.66
N MET A 169 -2.77 -12.02 -18.96
CA MET A 169 -2.20 -13.32 -19.35
C MET A 169 -2.41 -14.39 -18.27
N ARG A 170 -2.28 -14.05 -16.99
CA ARG A 170 -2.51 -14.97 -15.88
C ARG A 170 -3.98 -15.40 -15.74
N MET A 171 -4.91 -14.51 -16.04
CA MET A 171 -6.34 -14.82 -15.99
C MET A 171 -6.80 -15.66 -17.19
N THR A 172 -6.18 -15.50 -18.36
CA THR A 172 -6.59 -16.20 -19.59
C THR A 172 -5.89 -17.54 -19.79
N ALA A 173 -4.65 -17.69 -19.32
CA ALA A 173 -3.87 -18.93 -19.46
C ALA A 173 -4.54 -20.21 -18.93
N PRO A 174 -5.25 -20.23 -17.79
CA PRO A 174 -5.95 -21.45 -17.33
C PRO A 174 -7.10 -21.89 -18.24
N ALA A 175 -7.82 -20.93 -18.83
CA ALA A 175 -8.97 -21.21 -19.69
C ALA A 175 -8.57 -21.83 -21.04
N GLU A 176 -7.42 -21.44 -21.58
CA GLU A 176 -6.90 -22.02 -22.82
C GLU A 176 -6.35 -23.43 -22.61
N GLN A 177 -5.67 -23.69 -21.50
CA GLN A 177 -5.20 -25.05 -21.17
C GLN A 177 -6.35 -26.00 -20.91
N GLN A 178 -7.43 -25.54 -20.31
CA GLN A 178 -8.62 -26.36 -20.08
C GLN A 178 -9.34 -26.70 -21.39
N LYS A 179 -9.50 -25.73 -22.28
CA LYS A 179 -10.04 -25.95 -23.64
C LYS A 179 -9.17 -26.90 -24.47
N ALA A 180 -7.85 -26.75 -24.42
CA ALA A 180 -6.92 -27.64 -25.12
C ALA A 180 -6.97 -29.09 -24.60
N ASN A 181 -7.24 -29.28 -23.29
CA ASN A 181 -7.43 -30.61 -22.72
C ASN A 181 -8.80 -31.25 -23.08
N GLU A 182 -9.86 -30.44 -23.18
CA GLU A 182 -11.19 -30.92 -23.59
C GLU A 182 -11.26 -31.31 -25.07
N THR A 183 -10.50 -30.62 -25.92
CA THR A 183 -10.43 -30.93 -27.38
C THR A 183 -9.48 -32.07 -27.73
N ARG A 184 -8.75 -32.64 -26.76
CA ARG A 184 -7.85 -33.76 -26.98
C ARG A 184 -8.66 -35.06 -27.17
N PRO A 185 -8.62 -35.70 -28.34
CA PRO A 185 -9.38 -36.93 -28.56
C PRO A 185 -8.93 -38.03 -27.60
N LEU A 186 -9.91 -38.73 -27.00
CA LEU A 186 -9.76 -39.77 -25.98
C LEU A 186 -8.94 -41.01 -26.43
N GLY A 187 -8.32 -40.98 -27.61
CA GLY A 187 -7.64 -42.14 -28.24
C GLY A 187 -6.11 -42.18 -28.13
N GLN A 188 -5.43 -41.18 -27.54
CA GLN A 188 -3.95 -41.15 -27.59
C GLN A 188 -3.22 -41.61 -26.31
N ASN A 189 -3.94 -42.11 -25.29
CA ASN A 189 -3.31 -42.56 -24.03
C ASN A 189 -2.88 -44.07 -24.06
N GLY A 190 -2.82 -44.73 -25.21
CA GLY A 190 -2.66 -46.15 -25.31
C GLY A 190 -1.41 -46.69 -25.99
N LYS A 191 -0.31 -45.94 -26.14
CA LYS A 191 0.95 -46.54 -26.66
C LYS A 191 2.13 -46.18 -25.74
N ARG A 192 2.28 -46.95 -24.66
CA ARG A 192 3.61 -47.15 -24.05
C ARG A 192 4.35 -48.17 -24.91
N PRO A 193 5.54 -47.91 -25.43
CA PRO A 193 6.37 -48.93 -26.03
C PRO A 193 6.83 -49.90 -24.94
N ALA A 194 6.55 -51.17 -25.09
CA ALA A 194 7.13 -52.24 -24.31
C ALA A 194 8.66 -52.30 -24.58
N ARG A 195 9.42 -52.27 -23.54
CA ARG A 195 10.79 -52.73 -23.45
C ARG A 195 10.91 -53.63 -22.24
#